data_b77f730df5e0d4e1e3c0223e1c1ac006
#
_entry.id   b77f730df5e0d4e1e3c0223e1c1ac006
#
_cell.length_a   1.000
_cell.length_b   1.000
_cell.length_c   1.000
_cell.angle_alpha   90.00
_cell.angle_beta   90.00
_cell.angle_gamma   90.00
#
_symmetry.space_group_name_H-M   'P 1'
#
loop_
_entity.id
_entity.type
_entity.pdbx_description
1 polymer ?
#
loop_
_entity_poly.entity_id
_entity_poly.type
_entity_poly.pdbx_seq_one_letter_code
_entity_poly.pdbx_strand_id
1 'polypeptide(L)'
;MNEGEGVSALESTPPATGWEQVVQRLVAERGTALTRYAFYVSGSHEDAADLVQDALVKTFGRLRNGFTVQSAEAYVRRVILTTWIDRVRRTTRWRKVAHLTVVSELADAETGDTESRIDLHEELRKLSPRERACLVLRYYEDLKVDDIAATLELSPGTVKRYLSDGLAKMAVSLREDPTESNRGAPRAN
;
A
#
# COMPACT_ATOMS: atom_id res chain seq x y z
N MET A 1 -38.84 51.55 7.39
CA MET A 1 -37.38 51.46 7.37
C MET A 1 -37.01 50.48 8.46
N ASN A 2 -36.72 49.29 8.13
CA ASN A 2 -36.22 48.30 9.05
C ASN A 2 -35.17 47.47 8.30
N GLU A 3 -33.93 47.73 8.63
CA GLU A 3 -32.76 47.09 8.02
C GLU A 3 -32.56 45.72 8.67
N GLY A 4 -32.64 44.68 7.86
CA GLY A 4 -32.38 43.32 8.28
C GLY A 4 -30.91 43.06 8.35
N GLU A 5 -30.33 42.90 9.53
CA GLU A 5 -29.03 42.35 9.76
C GLU A 5 -29.04 40.85 9.50
N GLY A 6 -28.51 40.46 8.35
CA GLY A 6 -28.17 39.09 8.05
C GLY A 6 -26.90 38.70 8.81
N VAL A 7 -27.06 38.08 9.96
CA VAL A 7 -25.92 37.49 10.70
C VAL A 7 -25.49 36.22 10.00
N SER A 8 -24.38 36.30 9.26
CA SER A 8 -23.66 35.17 8.75
C SER A 8 -23.08 34.37 9.93
N ALA A 9 -23.77 33.31 10.31
CA ALA A 9 -23.22 32.33 11.22
C ALA A 9 -22.06 31.59 10.52
N LEU A 10 -20.86 32.11 10.73
CA LEU A 10 -19.65 31.33 10.50
C LEU A 10 -19.70 30.15 11.49
N GLU A 11 -20.00 28.98 10.98
CA GLU A 11 -19.89 27.73 11.72
C GLU A 11 -18.45 27.60 12.22
N SER A 12 -18.24 27.97 13.46
CA SER A 12 -16.99 27.76 14.16
C SER A 12 -16.83 26.26 14.35
N THR A 13 -16.08 25.62 13.48
CA THR A 13 -15.64 24.24 13.68
C THR A 13 -15.00 24.16 15.08
N PRO A 14 -15.49 23.30 15.99
CA PRO A 14 -14.91 23.20 17.33
C PRO A 14 -13.41 22.88 17.22
N PRO A 15 -12.55 23.36 18.12
CA PRO A 15 -11.13 23.09 18.09
C PRO A 15 -10.90 21.57 18.08
N ALA A 16 -10.16 21.10 17.09
CA ALA A 16 -9.86 19.68 16.93
C ALA A 16 -9.28 19.12 18.23
N THR A 17 -9.81 18.00 18.69
CA THR A 17 -9.25 17.29 19.85
C THR A 17 -7.85 16.78 19.52
N GLY A 18 -7.01 16.51 20.52
CA GLY A 18 -5.59 16.17 20.29
C GLY A 18 -5.36 15.02 19.28
N TRP A 19 -6.26 14.03 19.23
CA TRP A 19 -6.20 12.94 18.25
C TRP A 19 -6.62 13.40 16.84
N GLU A 20 -7.55 14.31 16.68
CA GLU A 20 -7.99 14.86 15.40
C GLU A 20 -6.85 15.65 14.73
N GLN A 21 -6.09 16.41 15.52
CA GLN A 21 -4.91 17.10 15.04
C GLN A 21 -3.84 16.10 14.55
N VAL A 22 -3.65 14.98 15.25
CA VAL A 22 -2.74 13.91 14.82
C VAL A 22 -3.18 13.31 13.50
N VAL A 23 -4.49 13.04 13.31
CA VAL A 23 -5.03 12.52 12.04
C VAL A 23 -4.80 13.51 10.91
N GLN A 24 -5.16 14.79 11.12
CA GLN A 24 -5.00 15.82 10.09
C GLN A 24 -3.53 15.95 9.65
N ARG A 25 -2.61 16.01 10.61
CA ARG A 25 -1.18 16.07 10.32
C ARG A 25 -0.67 14.80 9.66
N LEU A 26 -1.08 13.63 10.12
CA LEU A 26 -0.73 12.35 9.51
C LEU A 26 -1.14 12.31 8.03
N VAL A 27 -2.39 12.69 7.73
CA VAL A 27 -2.89 12.69 6.35
C VAL A 27 -2.15 13.74 5.51
N ALA A 28 -1.93 14.95 6.05
CA ALA A 28 -1.24 16.01 5.34
C ALA A 28 0.24 15.68 5.06
N GLU A 29 0.96 15.16 6.05
CA GLU A 29 2.40 14.92 5.97
C GLU A 29 2.76 13.55 5.38
N ARG A 30 1.92 12.52 5.59
CA ARG A 30 2.21 11.11 5.29
C ARG A 30 1.18 10.42 4.42
N GLY A 31 0.08 11.08 4.03
CA GLY A 31 -1.00 10.49 3.24
C GLY A 31 -0.50 9.84 1.95
N THR A 32 0.33 10.55 1.18
CA THR A 32 0.95 10.03 -0.05
C THR A 32 1.83 8.80 0.21
N ALA A 33 2.62 8.81 1.31
CA ALA A 33 3.46 7.67 1.67
C ALA A 33 2.63 6.45 2.10
N LEU A 34 1.53 6.67 2.82
CA LEU A 34 0.59 5.60 3.21
C LEU A 34 -0.12 5.00 1.98
N THR A 35 -0.56 5.84 1.05
CA THR A 35 -1.20 5.37 -0.21
C THR A 35 -0.20 4.56 -1.05
N ARG A 36 1.03 5.03 -1.17
CA ARG A 36 2.10 4.31 -1.86
C ARG A 36 2.39 2.95 -1.20
N TYR A 37 2.48 2.92 0.11
CA TYR A 37 2.65 1.68 0.86
C TYR A 37 1.51 0.70 0.62
N ALA A 38 0.26 1.17 0.71
CA ALA A 38 -0.93 0.37 0.45
C ALA A 38 -0.94 -0.17 -0.99
N PHE A 39 -0.48 0.62 -1.97
CA PHE A 39 -0.33 0.20 -3.34
C PHE A 39 0.75 -0.89 -3.49
N TYR A 40 1.92 -0.74 -2.86
CA TYR A 40 2.95 -1.78 -2.89
C TYR A 40 2.44 -3.12 -2.33
N VAL A 41 1.58 -3.07 -1.31
CA VAL A 41 1.01 -4.27 -0.71
C VAL A 41 -0.10 -4.86 -1.57
N SER A 42 -1.03 -4.04 -2.09
CA SER A 42 -2.21 -4.50 -2.83
C SER A 42 -1.94 -4.74 -4.32
N GLY A 43 -1.13 -3.88 -4.94
CA GLY A 43 -0.89 -3.85 -6.38
C GLY A 43 -2.03 -3.19 -7.17
N SER A 44 -2.96 -2.51 -6.50
CA SER A 44 -4.10 -1.83 -7.10
C SER A 44 -4.30 -0.47 -6.46
N HIS A 45 -4.50 0.58 -7.26
CA HIS A 45 -4.75 1.94 -6.78
C HIS A 45 -6.08 2.04 -6.04
N GLU A 46 -7.11 1.37 -6.53
CA GLU A 46 -8.43 1.34 -5.90
C GLU A 46 -8.35 0.67 -4.52
N ASP A 47 -7.77 -0.52 -4.45
CA ASP A 47 -7.54 -1.21 -3.18
C ASP A 47 -6.66 -0.41 -2.22
N ALA A 48 -5.66 0.33 -2.74
CA ALA A 48 -4.78 1.14 -1.92
C ALA A 48 -5.53 2.28 -1.22
N ALA A 49 -6.39 3.01 -1.95
CA ALA A 49 -7.21 4.06 -1.38
C ALA A 49 -8.15 3.53 -0.28
N ASP A 50 -8.84 2.45 -0.58
CA ASP A 50 -9.72 1.76 0.37
C ASP A 50 -8.99 1.28 1.62
N LEU A 51 -7.81 0.69 1.44
CA LEU A 51 -7.00 0.18 2.56
C LEU A 51 -6.53 1.30 3.48
N VAL A 52 -6.13 2.44 2.93
CA VAL A 52 -5.73 3.61 3.74
C VAL A 52 -6.94 4.14 4.51
N GLN A 53 -8.08 4.30 3.85
CA GLN A 53 -9.29 4.77 4.51
C GLN A 53 -9.73 3.83 5.64
N ASP A 54 -9.82 2.52 5.36
CA ASP A 54 -10.15 1.49 6.35
C ASP A 54 -9.18 1.51 7.54
N ALA A 55 -7.88 1.66 7.25
CA ALA A 55 -6.87 1.67 8.29
C ALA A 55 -6.95 2.91 9.19
N LEU A 56 -7.21 4.09 8.62
CA LEU A 56 -7.41 5.31 9.39
C LEU A 56 -8.65 5.19 10.28
N VAL A 57 -9.78 4.73 9.73
CA VAL A 57 -11.02 4.52 10.50
C VAL A 57 -10.81 3.50 11.62
N LYS A 58 -10.16 2.36 11.37
CA LYS A 58 -9.88 1.34 12.38
C LYS A 58 -8.94 1.84 13.47
N THR A 59 -7.92 2.62 13.10
CA THR A 59 -6.93 3.15 14.04
C THR A 59 -7.57 4.19 14.96
N PHE A 60 -8.18 5.20 14.40
CA PHE A 60 -8.65 6.36 15.16
C PHE A 60 -10.10 6.22 15.64
N GLY A 61 -10.88 5.31 15.09
CA GLY A 61 -12.19 4.96 15.60
C GLY A 61 -12.17 4.26 16.95
N ARG A 62 -11.06 3.57 17.28
CA ARG A 62 -10.89 2.82 18.54
C ARG A 62 -9.88 3.45 19.50
N LEU A 63 -8.82 4.05 18.97
CA LEU A 63 -7.68 4.56 19.72
C LEU A 63 -7.61 6.09 19.54
N ARG A 64 -8.16 6.83 20.50
CA ARG A 64 -8.26 8.30 20.41
C ARG A 64 -7.13 9.07 21.05
N ASN A 65 -6.26 8.46 21.89
CA ASN A 65 -5.25 9.17 22.66
C ASN A 65 -3.88 8.46 22.58
N GLY A 66 -2.82 9.24 22.74
CA GLY A 66 -1.44 8.74 22.94
C GLY A 66 -0.61 8.54 21.69
N PHE A 67 -1.09 8.93 20.50
CA PHE A 67 -0.30 8.87 19.27
C PHE A 67 0.47 10.17 18.99
N THR A 68 1.73 10.02 18.62
CA THR A 68 2.45 11.01 17.80
C THR A 68 2.19 10.69 16.32
N VAL A 69 2.46 11.64 15.42
CA VAL A 69 2.34 11.37 13.97
C VAL A 69 3.16 10.17 13.53
N GLN A 70 4.37 10.02 14.04
CA GLN A 70 5.26 8.92 13.69
C GLN A 70 4.74 7.56 14.18
N SER A 71 4.28 7.46 15.43
CA SER A 71 3.71 6.22 15.96
C SER A 71 2.38 5.86 15.30
N ALA A 72 1.59 6.87 14.92
CA ALA A 72 0.36 6.68 14.16
C ALA A 72 0.63 6.14 12.76
N GLU A 73 1.65 6.66 12.05
CA GLU A 73 2.05 6.17 10.73
C GLU A 73 2.42 4.68 10.79
N ALA A 74 3.29 4.30 11.72
CA ALA A 74 3.71 2.89 11.88
C ALA A 74 2.51 1.98 12.19
N TYR A 75 1.60 2.42 13.04
CA TYR A 75 0.40 1.66 13.37
C TYR A 75 -0.55 1.53 12.17
N VAL A 76 -0.81 2.62 11.43
CA VAL A 76 -1.67 2.61 10.23
C VAL A 76 -1.08 1.67 9.17
N ARG A 77 0.24 1.67 8.92
CA ARG A 77 0.88 0.71 8.00
C ARG A 77 0.61 -0.73 8.42
N ARG A 78 0.72 -1.04 9.71
CA ARG A 78 0.41 -2.37 10.22
C ARG A 78 -1.05 -2.75 9.99
N VAL A 79 -1.99 -1.81 10.18
CA VAL A 79 -3.42 -2.04 9.93
C VAL A 79 -3.71 -2.23 8.44
N ILE A 80 -3.06 -1.47 7.55
CA ILE A 80 -3.13 -1.65 6.09
C ILE A 80 -2.74 -3.09 5.74
N LEU A 81 -1.56 -3.53 6.18
CA LEU A 81 -1.05 -4.86 5.90
C LEU A 81 -1.96 -5.97 6.41
N THR A 82 -2.37 -5.91 7.69
CA THR A 82 -3.24 -6.95 8.27
C THR A 82 -4.60 -6.99 7.58
N THR A 83 -5.17 -5.83 7.24
CA THR A 83 -6.43 -5.76 6.49
C THR A 83 -6.30 -6.40 5.11
N TRP A 84 -5.21 -6.14 4.40
CA TRP A 84 -4.92 -6.75 3.11
C TRP A 84 -4.77 -8.27 3.20
N ILE A 85 -3.97 -8.74 4.15
CA ILE A 85 -3.77 -10.18 4.37
C ILE A 85 -5.11 -10.88 4.63
N ASP A 86 -5.97 -10.28 5.45
CA ASP A 86 -7.29 -10.82 5.74
C ASP A 86 -8.21 -10.83 4.51
N ARG A 87 -8.14 -9.82 3.65
CA ARG A 87 -8.86 -9.79 2.36
C ARG A 87 -8.39 -10.95 1.47
N VAL A 88 -7.08 -11.11 1.29
CA VAL A 88 -6.48 -12.19 0.48
C VAL A 88 -6.85 -13.57 1.03
N ARG A 89 -6.80 -13.76 2.35
CA ARG A 89 -7.18 -15.03 2.99
C ARG A 89 -8.65 -15.38 2.76
N ARG A 90 -9.55 -14.40 2.90
CA ARG A 90 -10.98 -14.59 2.64
C ARG A 90 -11.21 -14.99 1.18
N THR A 91 -10.67 -14.25 0.24
CA THR A 91 -10.80 -14.53 -1.20
C THR A 91 -10.26 -15.92 -1.54
N THR A 92 -9.11 -16.32 -0.97
CA THR A 92 -8.53 -17.64 -1.20
C THR A 92 -9.40 -18.78 -0.62
N ARG A 93 -10.00 -18.58 0.56
CA ARG A 93 -10.94 -19.55 1.13
C ARG A 93 -12.19 -19.69 0.26
N TRP A 94 -12.79 -18.57 -0.17
CA TRP A 94 -13.95 -18.58 -1.06
C TRP A 94 -13.67 -19.29 -2.39
N ARG A 95 -12.50 -19.07 -2.99
CA ARG A 95 -12.09 -19.76 -4.23
C ARG A 95 -11.95 -21.26 -4.03
N LYS A 96 -11.41 -21.71 -2.90
CA LYS A 96 -11.31 -23.14 -2.58
C LYS A 96 -12.69 -23.81 -2.42
N VAL A 97 -13.67 -23.10 -1.89
CA VAL A 97 -15.03 -23.61 -1.69
C VAL A 97 -15.83 -23.55 -2.98
N ALA A 98 -15.63 -22.54 -3.81
CA ALA A 98 -16.45 -22.28 -5.00
C ALA A 98 -15.97 -23.01 -6.28
N HIS A 99 -14.85 -23.74 -6.26
CA HIS A 99 -14.22 -24.39 -7.44
C HIS A 99 -14.07 -23.46 -8.67
N LEU A 100 -14.01 -22.14 -8.45
CA LEU A 100 -13.95 -21.15 -9.52
C LEU A 100 -12.52 -20.70 -9.75
N THR A 101 -11.98 -21.08 -10.90
CA THR A 101 -10.76 -20.52 -11.45
C THR A 101 -11.09 -19.14 -12.02
N VAL A 102 -10.93 -18.09 -11.24
CA VAL A 102 -10.96 -16.73 -11.75
C VAL A 102 -9.56 -16.18 -11.71
N VAL A 103 -8.95 -16.05 -12.86
CA VAL A 103 -7.78 -15.20 -13.08
C VAL A 103 -8.24 -13.79 -12.79
N SER A 104 -7.61 -13.12 -11.80
CA SER A 104 -7.89 -11.73 -11.50
C SER A 104 -7.41 -10.88 -12.67
N GLU A 105 -8.33 -10.45 -13.51
CA GLU A 105 -8.07 -9.39 -14.48
C GLU A 105 -7.79 -8.10 -13.70
N LEU A 106 -6.56 -7.64 -13.82
CA LEU A 106 -6.09 -6.39 -13.24
C LEU A 106 -6.54 -5.26 -14.17
N ALA A 107 -7.46 -4.45 -13.69
CA ALA A 107 -7.83 -3.22 -14.38
C ALA A 107 -6.67 -2.21 -14.32
N ASP A 108 -6.29 -1.72 -15.50
CA ASP A 108 -5.31 -0.65 -15.68
C ASP A 108 -5.90 0.68 -15.20
N ALA A 109 -5.16 1.39 -14.35
CA ALA A 109 -5.35 2.81 -14.15
C ALA A 109 -3.97 3.47 -14.17
N GLU A 110 -3.70 4.18 -15.25
CA GLU A 110 -2.55 5.04 -15.40
C GLU A 110 -2.63 6.22 -14.42
N THR A 111 -1.60 6.42 -13.63
CA THR A 111 -1.29 7.72 -13.05
C THR A 111 0.21 7.91 -13.02
N GLY A 112 0.67 8.88 -13.79
CA GLY A 112 2.06 9.18 -14.01
C GLY A 112 2.80 9.60 -12.76
N ASP A 113 3.95 8.97 -12.57
CA ASP A 113 5.07 9.57 -11.88
C ASP A 113 6.36 8.84 -12.32
N THR A 114 7.32 9.60 -12.81
CA THR A 114 8.72 9.31 -13.11
C THR A 114 9.06 7.85 -13.53
N GLU A 115 9.56 7.68 -14.73
CA GLU A 115 9.88 6.42 -15.46
C GLU A 115 10.41 5.26 -14.59
N SER A 116 11.33 5.52 -13.70
CA SER A 116 11.93 4.51 -12.80
C SER A 116 11.01 3.97 -11.70
N ARG A 117 9.93 4.71 -11.35
CA ARG A 117 8.95 4.28 -10.32
C ARG A 117 7.81 3.47 -10.92
N ILE A 118 7.48 3.73 -12.16
CA ILE A 118 6.48 2.98 -12.91
C ILE A 118 6.93 1.52 -13.03
N ASP A 119 8.19 1.31 -13.38
CA ASP A 119 8.77 -0.03 -13.53
C ASP A 119 8.65 -0.89 -12.26
N LEU A 120 8.98 -0.32 -11.08
CA LEU A 120 8.86 -1.07 -9.82
C LEU A 120 7.41 -1.42 -9.49
N HIS A 121 6.46 -0.51 -9.77
CA HIS A 121 5.05 -0.78 -9.52
C HIS A 121 4.52 -1.90 -10.41
N GLU A 122 4.85 -1.88 -11.69
CA GLU A 122 4.47 -2.93 -12.63
C GLU A 122 5.07 -4.27 -12.26
N GLU A 123 6.34 -4.28 -11.86
CA GLU A 123 7.01 -5.50 -11.42
C GLU A 123 6.34 -6.09 -10.15
N LEU A 124 6.00 -5.26 -9.19
CA LEU A 124 5.29 -5.72 -8.00
C LEU A 124 3.88 -6.27 -8.34
N ARG A 125 3.20 -5.73 -9.36
CA ARG A 125 1.88 -6.23 -9.81
C ARG A 125 1.95 -7.63 -10.40
N LYS A 126 3.04 -7.99 -11.06
CA LYS A 126 3.27 -9.34 -11.65
C LYS A 126 3.43 -10.43 -10.58
N LEU A 127 3.73 -10.04 -9.35
CA LEU A 127 3.93 -10.98 -8.24
C LEU A 127 2.59 -11.47 -7.66
N SER A 128 2.59 -12.70 -7.18
CA SER A 128 1.47 -13.16 -6.36
C SER A 128 1.32 -12.30 -5.09
N PRO A 129 0.13 -12.19 -4.51
CA PRO A 129 -0.08 -11.38 -3.30
C PRO A 129 0.84 -11.74 -2.14
N ARG A 130 1.23 -13.01 -2.00
CA ARG A 130 2.13 -13.47 -0.94
C ARG A 130 3.60 -13.16 -1.20
N GLU A 131 4.07 -13.30 -2.44
CA GLU A 131 5.42 -12.90 -2.84
C GLU A 131 5.59 -11.41 -2.63
N ARG A 132 4.64 -10.61 -3.10
CA ARG A 132 4.62 -9.15 -2.96
C ARG A 132 4.63 -8.72 -1.49
N ALA A 133 3.76 -9.30 -0.65
CA ALA A 133 3.75 -9.01 0.78
C ALA A 133 5.09 -9.34 1.45
N CYS A 134 5.70 -10.49 1.13
CA CYS A 134 7.02 -10.85 1.67
C CYS A 134 8.10 -9.85 1.25
N LEU A 135 8.12 -9.41 -0.02
CA LEU A 135 9.09 -8.43 -0.50
C LEU A 135 8.90 -7.06 0.14
N VAL A 136 7.66 -6.57 0.23
CA VAL A 136 7.38 -5.28 0.88
C VAL A 136 7.79 -5.31 2.35
N LEU A 137 7.46 -6.36 3.08
CA LEU A 137 7.87 -6.50 4.48
C LEU A 137 9.39 -6.59 4.64
N ARG A 138 10.08 -7.27 3.72
CA ARG A 138 11.53 -7.44 3.78
C ARG A 138 12.28 -6.16 3.46
N TYR A 139 11.91 -5.46 2.36
CA TYR A 139 12.71 -4.38 1.79
C TYR A 139 12.17 -2.98 2.08
N TYR A 140 10.89 -2.85 2.37
CA TYR A 140 10.30 -1.56 2.74
C TYR A 140 10.19 -1.37 4.27
N GLU A 141 9.83 -2.44 5.01
CA GLU A 141 9.73 -2.42 6.48
C GLU A 141 10.97 -2.98 7.17
N ASP A 142 11.96 -3.47 6.43
CA ASP A 142 13.22 -4.08 6.91
C ASP A 142 13.03 -5.19 7.96
N LEU A 143 11.95 -5.98 7.82
CA LEU A 143 11.66 -7.06 8.75
C LEU A 143 12.54 -8.29 8.48
N LYS A 144 12.91 -8.99 9.56
CA LYS A 144 13.59 -10.28 9.46
C LYS A 144 12.61 -11.37 9.00
N VAL A 145 13.15 -12.46 8.45
CA VAL A 145 12.35 -13.58 7.94
C VAL A 145 11.39 -14.15 9.00
N ASP A 146 11.83 -14.24 10.25
CA ASP A 146 11.00 -14.78 11.34
C ASP A 146 9.86 -13.84 11.71
N ASP A 147 10.09 -12.51 11.67
CA ASP A 147 9.07 -11.50 11.91
C ASP A 147 8.04 -11.47 10.77
N ILE A 148 8.50 -11.62 9.51
CA ILE A 148 7.63 -11.77 8.34
C ILE A 148 6.78 -13.04 8.48
N ALA A 149 7.39 -14.15 8.88
CA ALA A 149 6.71 -15.42 9.09
C ALA A 149 5.60 -15.30 10.14
N ALA A 150 5.91 -14.68 11.27
CA ALA A 150 4.92 -14.41 12.32
C ALA A 150 3.79 -13.48 11.82
N THR A 151 4.14 -12.39 11.11
CA THR A 151 3.15 -11.42 10.60
C THR A 151 2.19 -12.02 9.56
N LEU A 152 2.73 -12.87 8.66
CA LEU A 152 1.94 -13.50 7.59
C LEU A 152 1.35 -14.86 7.99
N GLU A 153 1.63 -15.36 9.20
CA GLU A 153 1.29 -16.70 9.68
C GLU A 153 1.78 -17.79 8.70
N LEU A 154 3.05 -17.70 8.34
CA LEU A 154 3.75 -18.64 7.46
C LEU A 154 4.92 -19.27 8.19
N SER A 155 5.48 -20.37 7.64
CA SER A 155 6.77 -20.87 8.11
C SER A 155 7.92 -20.02 7.57
N PRO A 156 9.04 -19.88 8.29
CA PRO A 156 10.24 -19.18 7.78
C PRO A 156 10.74 -19.72 6.43
N GLY A 157 10.64 -21.05 6.24
CA GLY A 157 10.98 -21.69 4.96
C GLY A 157 10.08 -21.23 3.81
N THR A 158 8.78 -21.07 4.07
CA THR A 158 7.82 -20.55 3.10
C THR A 158 8.12 -19.10 2.74
N VAL A 159 8.45 -18.25 3.73
CA VAL A 159 8.86 -16.85 3.50
C VAL A 159 10.10 -16.78 2.64
N LYS A 160 11.16 -17.56 2.96
CA LYS A 160 12.38 -17.60 2.15
C LYS A 160 12.09 -17.98 0.69
N ARG A 161 11.21 -18.96 0.46
CA ARG A 161 10.78 -19.34 -0.88
C ARG A 161 10.09 -18.19 -1.60
N TYR A 162 9.09 -17.54 -0.98
CA TYR A 162 8.40 -16.40 -1.61
C TYR A 162 9.31 -15.22 -1.91
N LEU A 163 10.28 -14.93 -1.04
CA LEU A 163 11.30 -13.91 -1.30
C LEU A 163 12.16 -14.29 -2.51
N SER A 164 12.63 -15.53 -2.58
CA SER A 164 13.46 -16.02 -3.69
C SER A 164 12.67 -16.01 -5.01
N ASP A 165 11.47 -16.57 -5.01
CA ASP A 165 10.62 -16.66 -6.21
C ASP A 165 10.23 -15.25 -6.72
N GLY A 166 9.86 -14.35 -5.81
CA GLY A 166 9.51 -12.98 -6.15
C GLY A 166 10.69 -12.20 -6.73
N LEU A 167 11.88 -12.29 -6.12
CA LEU A 167 13.09 -11.65 -6.65
C LEU A 167 13.50 -12.23 -8.02
N ALA A 168 13.38 -13.54 -8.22
CA ALA A 168 13.69 -14.17 -9.49
C ALA A 168 12.76 -13.65 -10.61
N LYS A 169 11.46 -13.52 -10.33
CA LYS A 169 10.48 -12.96 -11.28
C LYS A 169 10.80 -11.52 -11.65
N MET A 170 11.08 -10.67 -10.65
CA MET A 170 11.47 -9.28 -10.90
C MET A 170 12.79 -9.18 -11.69
N ALA A 171 13.77 -10.03 -11.41
CA ALA A 171 15.04 -10.03 -12.13
C ALA A 171 14.91 -10.44 -13.61
N VAL A 172 13.99 -11.33 -13.95
CA VAL A 172 13.70 -11.71 -15.33
C VAL A 172 13.07 -10.53 -16.06
N SER A 173 12.06 -9.91 -15.48
CA SER A 173 11.34 -8.78 -16.09
C SER A 173 12.26 -7.58 -16.37
N LEU A 174 13.12 -7.22 -15.42
CA LEU A 174 14.09 -6.12 -15.58
C LEU A 174 15.19 -6.42 -16.65
N ARG A 175 15.38 -7.68 -17.04
CA ARG A 175 16.31 -8.05 -18.12
C ARG A 175 15.65 -8.07 -19.49
N GLU A 176 14.34 -8.24 -19.53
CA GLU A 176 13.55 -8.32 -20.77
C GLU A 176 13.11 -6.94 -21.27
N ASP A 177 13.31 -5.86 -20.52
CA ASP A 177 12.99 -4.48 -20.94
C ASP A 177 14.03 -3.99 -21.99
N PRO A 178 13.65 -3.88 -23.29
CA PRO A 178 14.60 -3.58 -24.35
C PRO A 178 15.00 -2.09 -24.47
N THR A 179 14.58 -1.25 -23.53
CA THR A 179 14.81 0.20 -23.62
C THR A 179 16.22 0.67 -23.32
N GLU A 180 17.09 -0.15 -22.74
CA GLU A 180 18.50 0.21 -22.52
C GLU A 180 19.47 -0.21 -23.64
N SER A 181 19.09 -1.07 -24.57
CA SER A 181 20.01 -1.59 -25.61
C SER A 181 20.27 -0.64 -26.78
N ASN A 182 19.64 0.55 -26.84
CA ASN A 182 19.78 1.46 -28.00
C ASN A 182 20.41 2.82 -27.70
N ARG A 183 21.14 2.99 -26.60
CA ARG A 183 21.88 4.23 -26.29
C ARG A 183 23.39 4.07 -26.40
N GLY A 184 23.90 3.38 -27.39
CA GLY A 184 25.35 3.22 -27.48
C GLY A 184 25.91 2.71 -28.78
N ALA A 185 25.47 3.21 -29.93
CA ALA A 185 26.24 3.06 -31.15
C ALA A 185 26.64 4.45 -31.70
N PRO A 186 27.88 4.90 -31.58
CA PRO A 186 28.34 6.05 -32.31
C PRO A 186 28.36 5.70 -33.81
N ARG A 187 27.58 6.45 -34.59
CA ARG A 187 27.69 6.42 -36.06
C ARG A 187 29.07 6.97 -36.42
N ALA A 188 29.96 6.09 -36.79
CA ALA A 188 31.17 6.46 -37.49
C ALA A 188 30.79 6.95 -38.89
N ASN A 189 31.21 8.17 -39.19
CA ASN A 189 31.22 8.73 -40.50
C ASN A 189 32.62 8.49 -41.11
#